data_1cc2ef7cce52d6e3ed4ef882ebb989fe
#
_entry.id   1cc2ef7cce52d6e3ed4ef882ebb989fe
#
_cell.length_a   1.000
_cell.length_b   1.000
_cell.length_c   1.000
_cell.angle_alpha   90.00
_cell.angle_beta   90.00
_cell.angle_gamma   90.00
#
_symmetry.space_group_name_H-M   'P 1'
#
loop_
_entity.id
_entity.type
_entity.pdbx_description
1 polymer ?
#
loop_
_entity_poly.entity_id
_entity_poly.type
_entity_poly.pdbx_seq_one_letter_code
_entity_poly.pdbx_strand_id
1 'polypeptide(L)'
;MGSFILALDQGTTSSRAILFDRGGHVAAMAQQTFPQHYPQPGWVEHDPLEIWESQRSVAAQALEELGPDARIAGIGITNQRETTILWDKATGEPVYNAIVWQCRRTAGICDKLKETPGMAETIAEKTGLVIDAYFSGTKLKWLLDNVPGARERAERGELLFGTVETWLIWRLTGGAAHVTDYSNASRTMLFNIHTLAWDEELCRLLAIPMCLLPRPVSNSEIYGTVVPGIEGLEALAGIPVCGAAGDQQSALFGQGCHERGQAKNTYGTGCFTLMNVGGRAVRSRAGLVTSVAWSLGGKTIYALEGSVFNAGSAIQWLRDELGLIGTSHECDLLAESVPDAGGVYLVPAFTGLGAPYWDMYARGCIVGVTRGTTRAHIARAVLEAIAFEVTDLMNAMRQDAGCEITVLRVDGGASVSDVMLRFQSDLLRIPVDRPQMVETTAFGAAALAGLAVGFWQSTDEVRALRVSDRVFSPERAQAECDEKYRLWKRAVSCACGWIEKA
;
A
#
# COMPACT_ATOMS: atom_id res chain seq x y z
N MET A 1 -5.94 28.38 -20.77
CA MET A 1 -6.18 27.95 -19.39
C MET A 1 -6.04 26.43 -19.32
N GLY A 2 -5.09 25.92 -18.54
CA GLY A 2 -4.91 24.48 -18.32
C GLY A 2 -6.01 23.93 -17.41
N SER A 3 -6.45 22.69 -17.67
CA SER A 3 -7.33 21.95 -16.76
C SER A 3 -6.52 20.84 -16.10
N PHE A 4 -6.74 20.63 -14.80
CA PHE A 4 -5.93 19.73 -13.96
C PHE A 4 -6.81 18.84 -13.08
N ILE A 5 -6.27 17.70 -12.67
CA ILE A 5 -6.80 16.87 -11.59
C ILE A 5 -5.90 17.04 -10.37
N LEU A 6 -6.51 17.31 -9.22
CA LEU A 6 -5.81 17.33 -7.94
C LEU A 6 -5.83 15.95 -7.32
N ALA A 7 -4.67 15.40 -7.01
CA ALA A 7 -4.51 14.19 -6.19
C ALA A 7 -4.07 14.57 -4.77
N LEU A 8 -4.79 14.08 -3.78
CA LEU A 8 -4.43 14.14 -2.36
C LEU A 8 -3.88 12.76 -1.96
N ASP A 9 -2.60 12.72 -1.61
CA ASP A 9 -1.90 11.48 -1.21
C ASP A 9 -1.54 11.57 0.28
N GLN A 10 -2.35 10.90 1.11
CA GLN A 10 -2.17 10.85 2.55
C GLN A 10 -1.36 9.62 2.94
N GLY A 11 -0.05 9.75 2.96
CA GLY A 11 0.86 8.69 3.39
C GLY A 11 0.91 8.51 4.92
N THR A 12 1.72 7.55 5.38
CA THR A 12 1.88 7.28 6.82
C THR A 12 2.63 8.40 7.54
N THR A 13 3.60 9.03 6.89
CA THR A 13 4.49 10.03 7.53
C THR A 13 4.39 11.42 6.94
N SER A 14 3.71 11.56 5.81
CA SER A 14 3.56 12.83 5.10
C SER A 14 2.29 12.89 4.28
N SER A 15 1.78 14.09 4.09
CA SER A 15 0.71 14.44 3.17
C SER A 15 1.29 15.07 1.92
N ARG A 16 0.75 14.74 0.76
CA ARG A 16 1.10 15.35 -0.54
C ARG A 16 -0.15 15.82 -1.26
N ALA A 17 0.02 16.87 -2.06
CA ALA A 17 -0.95 17.32 -3.04
C ALA A 17 -0.24 17.49 -4.38
N ILE A 18 -0.75 16.85 -5.41
CA ILE A 18 -0.13 16.84 -6.73
C ILE A 18 -1.18 17.18 -7.77
N LEU A 19 -0.87 18.12 -8.64
CA LEU A 19 -1.72 18.53 -9.75
C LEU A 19 -1.18 17.93 -11.04
N PHE A 20 -2.04 17.15 -11.70
CA PHE A 20 -1.72 16.50 -12.96
C PHE A 20 -2.42 17.19 -14.13
N ASP A 21 -1.68 17.46 -15.20
CA ASP A 21 -2.23 17.92 -16.47
C ASP A 21 -2.85 16.77 -17.28
N ARG A 22 -3.44 17.08 -18.45
CA ARG A 22 -4.04 16.08 -19.31
C ARG A 22 -3.03 15.08 -19.88
N GLY A 23 -1.76 15.45 -19.97
CA GLY A 23 -0.65 14.59 -20.37
C GLY A 23 -0.16 13.66 -19.26
N GLY A 24 -0.71 13.76 -18.04
CA GLY A 24 -0.27 13.00 -16.88
C GLY A 24 1.03 13.54 -16.25
N HIS A 25 1.45 14.76 -16.63
CA HIS A 25 2.64 15.38 -16.05
C HIS A 25 2.27 16.11 -14.74
N VAL A 26 3.21 16.11 -13.82
CA VAL A 26 3.11 16.91 -12.58
C VAL A 26 3.26 18.40 -12.94
N ALA A 27 2.23 19.18 -12.67
CA ALA A 27 2.21 20.62 -12.91
C ALA A 27 2.59 21.42 -11.66
N ALA A 28 2.19 20.97 -10.48
CA ALA A 28 2.58 21.50 -9.18
C ALA A 28 2.50 20.40 -8.11
N MET A 29 3.32 20.51 -7.07
CA MET A 29 3.35 19.53 -5.99
C MET A 29 3.80 20.17 -4.68
N ALA A 30 3.11 19.85 -3.61
CA ALA A 30 3.55 20.19 -2.25
C ALA A 30 3.51 18.95 -1.35
N GLN A 31 4.42 18.89 -0.39
CA GLN A 31 4.54 17.81 0.58
C GLN A 31 4.89 18.36 1.96
N GLN A 32 4.28 17.78 2.99
CA GLN A 32 4.54 18.13 4.38
C GLN A 32 4.49 16.87 5.24
N THR A 33 5.45 16.71 6.15
CA THR A 33 5.40 15.69 7.21
C THR A 33 4.45 16.12 8.31
N PHE A 34 3.90 15.16 9.07
CA PHE A 34 3.08 15.42 10.25
C PHE A 34 3.52 14.52 11.42
N PRO A 35 3.19 14.88 12.67
CA PRO A 35 3.63 14.17 13.87
C PRO A 35 3.16 12.72 13.90
N GLN A 36 4.01 11.86 14.47
CA GLN A 36 3.72 10.45 14.75
C GLN A 36 3.69 10.27 16.26
N HIS A 37 2.66 9.63 16.81
CA HIS A 37 2.47 9.46 18.24
C HIS A 37 2.69 7.99 18.65
N TYR A 38 3.54 7.75 19.65
CA TYR A 38 3.91 6.43 20.16
C TYR A 38 3.62 6.34 21.67
N PRO A 39 2.34 6.29 22.10
CA PRO A 39 1.98 6.41 23.52
C PRO A 39 2.44 5.21 24.37
N GLN A 40 2.61 4.03 23.77
CA GLN A 40 3.12 2.82 24.43
C GLN A 40 3.93 1.98 23.43
N PRO A 41 4.79 1.05 23.91
CA PRO A 41 5.50 0.12 23.02
C PRO A 41 4.54 -0.64 22.08
N GLY A 42 4.78 -0.59 20.79
CA GLY A 42 3.94 -1.21 19.75
C GLY A 42 2.64 -0.47 19.43
N TRP A 43 2.37 0.68 20.05
CA TRP A 43 1.24 1.54 19.72
C TRP A 43 1.68 2.65 18.78
N VAL A 44 0.87 2.90 17.74
CA VAL A 44 1.12 3.96 16.76
C VAL A 44 -0.19 4.68 16.53
N GLU A 45 -0.17 5.99 16.65
CA GLU A 45 -1.33 6.86 16.52
C GLU A 45 -1.02 8.10 15.69
N HIS A 46 -2.05 8.63 15.03
CA HIS A 46 -2.04 9.95 14.40
C HIS A 46 -3.19 10.79 14.97
N ASP A 47 -3.01 12.10 15.07
CA ASP A 47 -4.14 13.00 15.29
C ASP A 47 -4.89 13.21 13.96
N PRO A 48 -6.21 12.89 13.87
CA PRO A 48 -6.97 13.11 12.64
C PRO A 48 -7.06 14.59 12.22
N LEU A 49 -6.94 15.51 13.16
CA LEU A 49 -6.92 16.94 12.86
C LEU A 49 -5.57 17.35 12.24
N GLU A 50 -4.45 16.79 12.70
CA GLU A 50 -3.14 16.99 12.06
C GLU A 50 -3.09 16.39 10.65
N ILE A 51 -3.72 15.22 10.42
CA ILE A 51 -3.91 14.65 9.08
C ILE A 51 -4.67 15.63 8.18
N TRP A 52 -5.81 16.14 8.65
CA TRP A 52 -6.62 17.08 7.89
C TRP A 52 -5.85 18.37 7.59
N GLU A 53 -5.22 18.95 8.61
CA GLU A 53 -4.52 20.24 8.48
C GLU A 53 -3.31 20.13 7.54
N SER A 54 -2.52 19.07 7.66
CA SER A 54 -1.38 18.86 6.76
C SER A 54 -1.84 18.65 5.32
N GLN A 55 -2.92 17.88 5.10
CA GLN A 55 -3.45 17.65 3.75
C GLN A 55 -4.06 18.92 3.15
N ARG A 56 -4.78 19.73 3.95
CA ARG A 56 -5.31 21.04 3.56
C ARG A 56 -4.17 21.99 3.17
N SER A 57 -3.14 22.07 4.03
CA SER A 57 -1.98 22.94 3.82
C SER A 57 -1.24 22.64 2.51
N VAL A 58 -0.94 21.36 2.24
CA VAL A 58 -0.23 21.01 0.99
C VAL A 58 -1.12 21.20 -0.24
N ALA A 59 -2.44 21.01 -0.12
CA ALA A 59 -3.37 21.32 -1.21
C ALA A 59 -3.37 22.82 -1.53
N ALA A 60 -3.41 23.68 -0.52
CA ALA A 60 -3.34 25.13 -0.68
C ALA A 60 -2.01 25.56 -1.34
N GLN A 61 -0.88 25.01 -0.87
CA GLN A 61 0.43 25.31 -1.43
C GLN A 61 0.54 24.90 -2.91
N ALA A 62 0.07 23.71 -3.27
CA ALA A 62 0.11 23.24 -4.66
C ALA A 62 -0.78 24.09 -5.58
N LEU A 63 -1.94 24.56 -5.09
CA LEU A 63 -2.82 25.50 -5.83
C LEU A 63 -2.17 26.86 -6.01
N GLU A 64 -1.50 27.39 -4.99
CA GLU A 64 -0.77 28.66 -5.06
C GLU A 64 0.37 28.58 -6.10
N GLU A 65 1.14 27.48 -6.11
CA GLU A 65 2.21 27.24 -7.09
C GLU A 65 1.67 27.19 -8.52
N LEU A 66 0.49 26.59 -8.74
CA LEU A 66 -0.14 26.49 -10.05
C LEU A 66 -0.69 27.85 -10.56
N GLY A 67 -1.09 28.73 -9.64
CA GLY A 67 -1.60 30.04 -9.91
C GLY A 67 -3.12 30.11 -10.16
N PRO A 68 -3.69 31.35 -10.18
CA PRO A 68 -5.15 31.56 -10.12
C PRO A 68 -5.91 31.22 -11.40
N ASP A 69 -5.23 31.09 -12.53
CA ASP A 69 -5.85 30.82 -13.84
C ASP A 69 -6.07 29.31 -14.09
N ALA A 70 -5.69 28.47 -13.15
CA ALA A 70 -5.81 27.04 -13.25
C ALA A 70 -7.24 26.55 -12.96
N ARG A 71 -7.76 25.64 -13.79
CA ARG A 71 -9.07 25.02 -13.56
C ARG A 71 -8.88 23.59 -13.03
N ILE A 72 -9.39 23.34 -11.83
CA ILE A 72 -9.42 22.00 -11.28
C ILE A 72 -10.71 21.31 -11.75
N ALA A 73 -10.59 20.13 -12.38
CA ALA A 73 -11.73 19.39 -12.91
C ALA A 73 -12.30 18.40 -11.89
N GLY A 74 -11.47 17.89 -10.97
CA GLY A 74 -11.87 16.94 -9.96
C GLY A 74 -10.73 16.63 -8.99
N ILE A 75 -11.08 15.98 -7.88
CA ILE A 75 -10.18 15.62 -6.79
C ILE A 75 -10.19 14.11 -6.61
N GLY A 76 -8.98 13.49 -6.63
CA GLY A 76 -8.75 12.11 -6.28
C GLY A 76 -8.01 12.00 -4.94
N ILE A 77 -8.32 10.98 -4.16
CA ILE A 77 -7.72 10.75 -2.84
C ILE A 77 -7.10 9.35 -2.82
N THR A 78 -5.85 9.28 -2.36
CA THR A 78 -5.21 8.02 -1.99
C THR A 78 -4.65 8.14 -0.58
N ASN A 79 -4.57 7.01 0.13
CA ASN A 79 -4.28 7.05 1.55
C ASN A 79 -3.55 5.81 2.04
N GLN A 80 -2.79 5.96 3.14
CA GLN A 80 -2.41 4.85 3.99
C GLN A 80 -3.66 4.07 4.40
N ARG A 81 -3.68 2.77 4.14
CA ARG A 81 -4.86 1.93 4.38
C ARG A 81 -5.00 1.56 5.85
N GLU A 82 -6.14 1.01 6.24
CA GLU A 82 -6.47 0.40 7.53
C GLU A 82 -6.40 1.31 8.76
N THR A 83 -5.78 2.48 8.65
CA THR A 83 -5.76 3.48 9.73
C THR A 83 -7.18 3.89 10.06
N THR A 84 -7.56 3.75 11.34
CA THR A 84 -8.95 3.76 11.80
C THR A 84 -9.26 5.04 12.56
N ILE A 85 -10.26 5.78 12.09
CA ILE A 85 -10.72 7.05 12.67
C ILE A 85 -12.17 6.89 13.14
N LEU A 86 -12.47 7.42 14.33
CA LEU A 86 -13.81 7.49 14.91
C LEU A 86 -14.07 8.92 15.35
N TRP A 87 -15.20 9.54 14.90
CA TRP A 87 -15.50 10.94 15.19
C TRP A 87 -16.98 11.14 15.46
N ASP A 88 -17.28 12.26 16.12
CA ASP A 88 -18.63 12.73 16.38
C ASP A 88 -19.28 13.22 15.09
N LYS A 89 -20.47 12.70 14.77
CA LYS A 89 -21.21 13.01 13.54
C LYS A 89 -21.65 14.47 13.46
N ALA A 90 -21.96 15.10 14.58
CA ALA A 90 -22.52 16.43 14.62
C ALA A 90 -21.42 17.50 14.59
N THR A 91 -20.33 17.27 15.31
CA THR A 91 -19.25 18.25 15.48
C THR A 91 -18.07 18.03 14.56
N GLY A 92 -17.85 16.78 14.10
CA GLY A 92 -16.66 16.39 13.35
C GLY A 92 -15.42 16.24 14.24
N GLU A 93 -15.57 16.26 15.57
CA GLU A 93 -14.45 16.08 16.49
C GLU A 93 -14.09 14.60 16.64
N PRO A 94 -12.80 14.22 16.44
CA PRO A 94 -12.35 12.87 16.73
C PRO A 94 -12.56 12.51 18.20
N VAL A 95 -13.05 11.30 18.48
CA VAL A 95 -13.24 10.83 19.86
C VAL A 95 -11.98 10.25 20.46
N TYR A 96 -11.01 9.94 19.61
CA TYR A 96 -9.69 9.44 19.95
C TYR A 96 -8.73 9.64 18.76
N ASN A 97 -7.41 9.54 19.00
CA ASN A 97 -6.44 9.51 17.92
C ASN A 97 -6.72 8.35 16.92
N ALA A 98 -6.40 8.56 15.66
CA ALA A 98 -6.45 7.51 14.65
C ALA A 98 -5.48 6.38 15.02
N ILE A 99 -5.97 5.14 15.04
CA ILE A 99 -5.12 3.97 15.28
C ILE A 99 -4.51 3.54 13.93
N VAL A 100 -3.18 3.68 13.82
CA VAL A 100 -2.45 3.47 12.57
C VAL A 100 -2.36 1.98 12.23
N TRP A 101 -2.26 1.64 10.96
CA TRP A 101 -2.13 0.27 10.44
C TRP A 101 -0.98 -0.53 11.07
N GLN A 102 0.10 0.14 11.48
CA GLN A 102 1.26 -0.46 12.14
C GLN A 102 1.02 -0.85 13.61
N CYS A 103 -0.04 -0.31 14.22
CA CYS A 103 -0.31 -0.47 15.64
C CYS A 103 -0.68 -1.91 16.01
N ARG A 104 -0.01 -2.46 17.04
CA ARG A 104 -0.20 -3.85 17.47
C ARG A 104 -1.11 -4.02 18.71
N ARG A 105 -1.74 -2.94 19.21
CA ARG A 105 -2.55 -2.96 20.43
C ARG A 105 -3.72 -3.96 20.41
N THR A 106 -4.18 -4.33 19.21
CA THR A 106 -5.30 -5.26 19.04
C THR A 106 -4.87 -6.71 18.83
N ALA A 107 -3.59 -7.04 19.02
CA ALA A 107 -3.08 -8.41 18.86
C ALA A 107 -3.86 -9.42 19.72
N GLY A 108 -4.14 -9.08 20.98
CA GLY A 108 -4.93 -9.96 21.87
C GLY A 108 -6.39 -10.17 21.43
N ILE A 109 -6.98 -9.22 20.69
CA ILE A 109 -8.29 -9.41 20.04
C ILE A 109 -8.16 -10.42 18.91
N CYS A 110 -7.11 -10.28 18.10
CA CYS A 110 -6.83 -11.21 17.00
C CYS A 110 -6.59 -12.65 17.51
N ASP A 111 -5.85 -12.81 18.59
CA ASP A 111 -5.57 -14.13 19.17
C ASP A 111 -6.86 -14.82 19.61
N LYS A 112 -7.75 -14.10 20.32
CA LYS A 112 -9.08 -14.62 20.70
C LYS A 112 -9.94 -15.01 19.48
N LEU A 113 -9.89 -14.25 18.40
CA LEU A 113 -10.59 -14.60 17.15
C LEU A 113 -10.03 -15.89 16.55
N LYS A 114 -8.69 -16.06 16.54
CA LYS A 114 -8.02 -17.26 16.01
C LYS A 114 -8.33 -18.53 16.82
N GLU A 115 -8.57 -18.38 18.12
CA GLU A 115 -8.97 -19.50 19.02
C GLU A 115 -10.38 -20.02 18.70
N THR A 116 -11.22 -19.22 18.02
CA THR A 116 -12.59 -19.62 17.68
C THR A 116 -12.56 -20.53 16.45
N PRO A 117 -13.02 -21.80 16.56
CA PRO A 117 -12.98 -22.75 15.45
C PRO A 117 -13.72 -22.22 14.20
N GLY A 118 -13.10 -22.32 13.03
CA GLY A 118 -13.66 -21.91 11.75
C GLY A 118 -13.64 -20.39 11.50
N MET A 119 -13.19 -19.58 12.47
CA MET A 119 -13.20 -18.11 12.33
C MET A 119 -12.21 -17.62 11.29
N ALA A 120 -11.00 -18.18 11.27
CA ALA A 120 -9.99 -17.79 10.29
C ALA A 120 -10.45 -18.09 8.85
N GLU A 121 -11.09 -19.24 8.65
CA GLU A 121 -11.66 -19.65 7.36
C GLU A 121 -12.80 -18.72 6.94
N THR A 122 -13.71 -18.39 7.87
CA THR A 122 -14.86 -17.49 7.61
C THR A 122 -14.40 -16.09 7.20
N ILE A 123 -13.43 -15.52 7.93
CA ILE A 123 -12.86 -14.21 7.60
C ILE A 123 -12.15 -14.27 6.27
N ALA A 124 -11.29 -15.26 6.04
CA ALA A 124 -10.55 -15.38 4.78
C ALA A 124 -11.50 -15.58 3.58
N GLU A 125 -12.58 -16.34 3.72
CA GLU A 125 -13.55 -16.58 2.65
C GLU A 125 -14.32 -15.29 2.30
N LYS A 126 -14.83 -14.58 3.30
CA LYS A 126 -15.67 -13.39 3.08
C LYS A 126 -14.86 -12.15 2.69
N THR A 127 -13.67 -11.98 3.26
CA THR A 127 -12.90 -10.73 3.15
C THR A 127 -11.63 -10.86 2.31
N GLY A 128 -11.15 -12.07 2.06
CA GLY A 128 -9.84 -12.33 1.45
C GLY A 128 -8.65 -12.04 2.37
N LEU A 129 -8.89 -11.70 3.64
CA LEU A 129 -7.87 -11.29 4.60
C LEU A 129 -7.54 -12.40 5.60
N VAL A 130 -6.45 -12.22 6.32
CA VAL A 130 -6.10 -13.00 7.51
C VAL A 130 -6.51 -12.24 8.78
N ILE A 131 -6.63 -12.93 9.92
CA ILE A 131 -6.85 -12.27 11.21
C ILE A 131 -5.54 -11.64 11.67
N ASP A 132 -5.45 -10.32 11.59
CA ASP A 132 -4.28 -9.56 12.05
C ASP A 132 -4.68 -8.16 12.54
N ALA A 133 -3.91 -7.63 13.49
CA ALA A 133 -4.05 -6.26 14.01
C ALA A 133 -3.83 -5.18 12.94
N TYR A 134 -3.30 -5.55 11.80
CA TYR A 134 -3.12 -4.69 10.62
C TYR A 134 -4.44 -4.07 10.16
N PHE A 135 -5.52 -4.86 10.11
CA PHE A 135 -6.81 -4.45 9.53
C PHE A 135 -7.69 -3.64 10.49
N SER A 136 -8.62 -2.84 9.95
CA SER A 136 -9.36 -1.82 10.71
C SER A 136 -10.33 -2.37 11.74
N GLY A 137 -10.99 -3.50 11.49
CA GLY A 137 -12.12 -3.98 12.30
C GLY A 137 -11.77 -4.20 13.78
N THR A 138 -10.57 -4.76 14.07
CA THR A 138 -10.13 -4.94 15.47
C THR A 138 -9.78 -3.63 16.16
N LYS A 139 -9.30 -2.61 15.39
CA LYS A 139 -9.02 -1.27 15.92
C LYS A 139 -10.31 -0.53 16.26
N LEU A 140 -11.31 -0.63 15.38
CA LEU A 140 -12.64 -0.05 15.64
C LEU A 140 -13.28 -0.70 16.87
N LYS A 141 -13.21 -2.03 16.99
CA LYS A 141 -13.65 -2.74 18.21
C LYS A 141 -12.94 -2.21 19.45
N TRP A 142 -11.62 -2.04 19.37
CA TRP A 142 -10.83 -1.51 20.50
C TRP A 142 -11.29 -0.10 20.90
N LEU A 143 -11.53 0.78 19.96
CA LEU A 143 -12.03 2.14 20.22
C LEU A 143 -13.38 2.10 20.95
N LEU A 144 -14.31 1.29 20.47
CA LEU A 144 -15.63 1.14 21.10
C LEU A 144 -15.58 0.56 22.50
N ASP A 145 -14.63 -0.32 22.78
CA ASP A 145 -14.51 -0.99 24.08
C ASP A 145 -13.69 -0.20 25.11
N ASN A 146 -12.79 0.71 24.67
CA ASN A 146 -11.84 1.38 25.56
C ASN A 146 -12.01 2.90 25.65
N VAL A 147 -12.68 3.54 24.70
CA VAL A 147 -12.97 4.98 24.81
C VAL A 147 -14.28 5.17 25.58
N PRO A 148 -14.26 5.88 26.72
CA PRO A 148 -15.46 6.05 27.56
C PRO A 148 -16.67 6.60 26.78
N GLY A 149 -17.80 5.91 26.85
CA GLY A 149 -19.06 6.30 26.20
C GLY A 149 -19.09 6.11 24.68
N ALA A 150 -18.01 5.65 24.06
CA ALA A 150 -17.98 5.48 22.61
C ALA A 150 -18.98 4.43 22.11
N ARG A 151 -19.10 3.31 22.81
CA ARG A 151 -20.02 2.23 22.42
C ARG A 151 -21.47 2.69 22.43
N GLU A 152 -21.92 3.28 23.54
CA GLU A 152 -23.29 3.78 23.70
C GLU A 152 -23.62 4.88 22.70
N ARG A 153 -22.67 5.77 22.42
CA ARG A 153 -22.83 6.81 21.40
C ARG A 153 -22.91 6.23 19.99
N ALA A 154 -22.10 5.22 19.71
CA ALA A 154 -22.10 4.49 18.45
C ALA A 154 -23.46 3.79 18.21
N GLU A 155 -23.99 3.10 19.22
CA GLU A 155 -25.28 2.42 19.14
C GLU A 155 -26.45 3.41 18.91
N ARG A 156 -26.33 4.65 19.41
CA ARG A 156 -27.31 5.73 19.14
C ARG A 156 -27.09 6.41 17.77
N GLY A 157 -26.06 6.02 16.98
CA GLY A 157 -25.76 6.61 15.69
C GLY A 157 -25.17 8.03 15.75
N GLU A 158 -24.55 8.40 16.87
CA GLU A 158 -23.92 9.71 17.10
C GLU A 158 -22.47 9.77 16.59
N LEU A 159 -21.87 8.62 16.32
CA LEU A 159 -20.49 8.51 15.84
C LEU A 159 -20.44 8.01 14.39
N LEU A 160 -19.35 8.34 13.70
CA LEU A 160 -19.00 7.85 12.37
C LEU A 160 -17.60 7.21 12.41
N PHE A 161 -17.47 6.14 11.66
CA PHE A 161 -16.18 5.46 11.41
C PHE A 161 -15.73 5.72 9.98
N GLY A 162 -14.41 5.77 9.76
CA GLY A 162 -13.80 5.75 8.44
C GLY A 162 -12.33 5.39 8.49
N THR A 163 -11.81 5.05 7.34
CA THR A 163 -10.40 5.12 7.01
C THR A 163 -10.04 6.54 6.59
N VAL A 164 -8.77 6.80 6.30
CA VAL A 164 -8.30 8.19 6.10
C VAL A 164 -9.00 8.88 4.93
N GLU A 165 -9.24 8.19 3.82
CA GLU A 165 -9.97 8.78 2.67
C GLU A 165 -11.41 9.15 3.04
N THR A 166 -12.09 8.31 3.84
CA THR A 166 -13.45 8.62 4.32
C THR A 166 -13.46 9.91 5.15
N TRP A 167 -12.47 10.05 6.03
CA TRP A 167 -12.29 11.27 6.83
C TRP A 167 -12.06 12.49 5.94
N LEU A 168 -11.16 12.42 4.96
CA LEU A 168 -10.86 13.52 4.06
C LEU A 168 -12.06 13.89 3.18
N ILE A 169 -12.79 12.89 2.64
CA ILE A 169 -14.03 13.12 1.87
C ILE A 169 -15.06 13.82 2.74
N TRP A 170 -15.27 13.32 3.97
CA TRP A 170 -16.23 13.90 4.91
C TRP A 170 -15.88 15.36 5.26
N ARG A 171 -14.60 15.66 5.51
CA ARG A 171 -14.11 17.03 5.77
C ARG A 171 -14.29 17.95 4.56
N LEU A 172 -13.89 17.51 3.38
CA LEU A 172 -14.00 18.29 2.13
C LEU A 172 -15.45 18.60 1.75
N THR A 173 -16.37 17.68 2.04
CA THR A 173 -17.79 17.81 1.72
C THR A 173 -18.64 18.41 2.87
N GLY A 174 -18.01 18.88 3.93
CA GLY A 174 -18.69 19.47 5.09
C GLY A 174 -19.68 18.51 5.77
N GLY A 175 -19.37 17.22 5.78
CA GLY A 175 -20.20 16.18 6.39
C GLY A 175 -21.30 15.61 5.47
N ALA A 176 -21.44 16.10 4.24
CA ALA A 176 -22.49 15.67 3.33
C ALA A 176 -22.25 14.23 2.77
N ALA A 177 -20.99 13.80 2.64
CA ALA A 177 -20.64 12.50 2.14
C ALA A 177 -19.88 11.68 3.20
N HIS A 178 -20.53 10.60 3.71
CA HIS A 178 -19.91 9.58 4.54
C HIS A 178 -19.79 8.31 3.73
N VAL A 179 -18.68 8.18 2.97
CA VAL A 179 -18.44 7.10 2.01
C VAL A 179 -17.02 6.57 2.14
N THR A 180 -16.81 5.31 1.74
CA THR A 180 -15.50 4.68 1.57
C THR A 180 -15.47 3.94 0.24
N ASP A 181 -14.36 3.95 -0.46
CA ASP A 181 -14.22 3.17 -1.69
C ASP A 181 -14.05 1.67 -1.39
N TYR A 182 -14.35 0.82 -2.38
CA TYR A 182 -14.28 -0.63 -2.18
C TYR A 182 -12.88 -1.14 -1.88
N SER A 183 -11.82 -0.46 -2.33
CA SER A 183 -10.46 -0.90 -2.04
C SER A 183 -10.10 -0.71 -0.56
N ASN A 184 -10.43 0.44 0.03
CA ASN A 184 -10.29 0.70 1.46
C ASN A 184 -11.25 -0.14 2.31
N ALA A 185 -12.52 -0.24 1.92
CA ALA A 185 -13.51 -1.10 2.60
C ALA A 185 -13.02 -2.54 2.70
N SER A 186 -12.41 -3.09 1.62
CA SER A 186 -11.88 -4.45 1.60
C SER A 186 -10.71 -4.70 2.57
N ARG A 187 -10.17 -3.65 3.22
CA ARG A 187 -9.07 -3.74 4.20
C ARG A 187 -9.54 -3.67 5.64
N THR A 188 -10.82 -3.79 5.89
CA THR A 188 -11.40 -3.57 7.23
C THR A 188 -11.66 -4.84 8.04
N MET A 189 -11.67 -6.02 7.44
CA MET A 189 -12.23 -7.28 7.98
C MET A 189 -13.75 -7.23 8.27
N LEU A 190 -14.46 -6.23 7.75
CA LEU A 190 -15.91 -6.05 7.93
C LEU A 190 -16.66 -6.12 6.60
N PHE A 191 -15.93 -6.03 5.50
CA PHE A 191 -16.47 -5.93 4.14
C PHE A 191 -16.38 -7.25 3.41
N ASN A 192 -17.51 -7.70 2.87
CA ASN A 192 -17.56 -8.90 2.05
C ASN A 192 -17.19 -8.54 0.60
N ILE A 193 -16.03 -9.03 0.17
CA ILE A 193 -15.48 -8.70 -1.16
C ILE A 193 -16.27 -9.34 -2.32
N HIS A 194 -17.14 -10.31 -2.05
CA HIS A 194 -17.97 -10.96 -3.09
C HIS A 194 -19.29 -10.24 -3.30
N THR A 195 -19.90 -9.72 -2.22
CA THR A 195 -21.17 -8.98 -2.28
C THR A 195 -20.97 -7.48 -2.40
N LEU A 196 -19.73 -6.99 -2.21
CA LEU A 196 -19.35 -5.57 -2.20
C LEU A 196 -20.17 -4.76 -1.18
N ALA A 197 -20.40 -5.33 -0.02
CA ALA A 197 -21.17 -4.74 1.07
C ALA A 197 -20.56 -5.08 2.44
N TRP A 198 -20.91 -4.30 3.45
CA TRP A 198 -20.61 -4.64 4.83
C TRP A 198 -21.26 -5.98 5.21
N ASP A 199 -20.52 -6.87 5.85
CA ASP A 199 -21.00 -8.19 6.25
C ASP A 199 -21.57 -8.13 7.67
N GLU A 200 -22.87 -8.37 7.83
CA GLU A 200 -23.55 -8.32 9.12
C GLU A 200 -23.00 -9.34 10.13
N GLU A 201 -22.57 -10.52 9.68
CA GLU A 201 -22.00 -11.52 10.54
C GLU A 201 -20.64 -11.07 11.09
N LEU A 202 -19.77 -10.52 10.25
CA LEU A 202 -18.47 -9.98 10.66
C LEU A 202 -18.63 -8.78 11.60
N CYS A 203 -19.56 -7.90 11.33
CA CYS A 203 -19.88 -6.77 12.20
C CYS A 203 -20.38 -7.25 13.57
N ARG A 204 -21.25 -8.26 13.61
CA ARG A 204 -21.76 -8.87 14.84
C ARG A 204 -20.64 -9.55 15.65
N LEU A 205 -19.74 -10.29 14.97
CA LEU A 205 -18.60 -10.96 15.59
C LEU A 205 -17.65 -9.98 16.29
N LEU A 206 -17.45 -8.82 15.71
CA LEU A 206 -16.62 -7.75 16.28
C LEU A 206 -17.42 -6.79 17.17
N ALA A 207 -18.72 -7.01 17.34
CA ALA A 207 -19.64 -6.13 18.06
C ALA A 207 -19.58 -4.67 17.56
N ILE A 208 -19.64 -4.49 16.24
CA ILE A 208 -19.59 -3.18 15.57
C ILE A 208 -21.00 -2.83 15.07
N PRO A 209 -21.59 -1.72 15.56
CA PRO A 209 -22.87 -1.22 15.05
C PRO A 209 -22.77 -0.82 13.58
N MET A 210 -23.67 -1.31 12.74
CA MET A 210 -23.70 -1.03 11.31
C MET A 210 -23.91 0.46 10.98
N CYS A 211 -24.55 1.21 11.86
CA CYS A 211 -24.81 2.65 11.67
C CYS A 211 -23.55 3.53 11.72
N LEU A 212 -22.42 3.00 12.22
CA LEU A 212 -21.12 3.65 12.17
C LEU A 212 -20.50 3.69 10.79
N LEU A 213 -20.85 2.69 9.94
CA LEU A 213 -20.08 2.37 8.75
C LEU A 213 -20.44 3.30 7.60
N PRO A 214 -19.45 3.79 6.83
CA PRO A 214 -19.69 4.60 5.64
C PRO A 214 -20.37 3.78 4.54
N ARG A 215 -21.06 4.45 3.62
CA ARG A 215 -21.60 3.80 2.43
C ARG A 215 -20.43 3.38 1.52
N PRO A 216 -20.27 2.07 1.17
CA PRO A 216 -19.27 1.64 0.21
C PRO A 216 -19.61 2.13 -1.20
N VAL A 217 -18.58 2.58 -1.93
CA VAL A 217 -18.75 3.20 -3.25
C VAL A 217 -17.68 2.70 -4.23
N SER A 218 -17.92 2.93 -5.53
CA SER A 218 -16.93 2.70 -6.59
C SER A 218 -15.69 3.59 -6.37
N ASN A 219 -14.54 3.17 -6.87
CA ASN A 219 -13.30 3.94 -6.81
C ASN A 219 -13.31 5.17 -7.73
N SER A 220 -14.26 5.28 -8.64
CA SER A 220 -14.39 6.36 -9.62
C SER A 220 -15.86 6.70 -9.82
N GLU A 221 -16.36 7.61 -8.98
CA GLU A 221 -17.70 8.22 -9.07
C GLU A 221 -17.69 9.54 -8.29
N ILE A 222 -18.65 10.42 -8.50
CA ILE A 222 -18.77 11.66 -7.73
C ILE A 222 -19.36 11.36 -6.36
N TYR A 223 -18.55 11.52 -5.32
CA TYR A 223 -18.94 11.30 -3.91
C TYR A 223 -19.66 12.51 -3.32
N GLY A 224 -19.26 13.70 -3.75
CA GLY A 224 -19.76 15.00 -3.31
C GLY A 224 -18.91 16.11 -3.90
N THR A 225 -19.15 17.35 -3.46
CA THR A 225 -18.39 18.53 -3.88
C THR A 225 -17.78 19.22 -2.68
N VAL A 226 -16.64 19.86 -2.86
CA VAL A 226 -15.96 20.65 -1.82
C VAL A 226 -16.88 21.80 -1.40
N VAL A 227 -17.11 21.94 -0.09
CA VAL A 227 -17.92 23.04 0.44
C VAL A 227 -17.13 24.35 0.42
N PRO A 228 -17.82 25.51 0.28
CA PRO A 228 -17.16 26.81 0.41
C PRO A 228 -16.68 27.06 1.85
N GLY A 229 -15.69 27.93 2.01
CA GLY A 229 -15.22 28.38 3.32
C GLY A 229 -14.16 27.50 3.99
N ILE A 230 -13.58 26.54 3.27
CA ILE A 230 -12.37 25.83 3.74
C ILE A 230 -11.19 26.77 3.45
N GLU A 231 -10.52 27.21 4.52
CA GLU A 231 -9.39 28.14 4.46
C GLU A 231 -8.26 27.60 3.56
N GLY A 232 -7.84 28.42 2.58
CA GLY A 232 -6.81 28.08 1.60
C GLY A 232 -7.27 27.17 0.46
N LEU A 233 -8.52 26.68 0.50
CA LEU A 233 -9.10 25.85 -0.55
C LEU A 233 -10.31 26.50 -1.25
N GLU A 234 -10.41 27.84 -1.20
CA GLU A 234 -11.53 28.59 -1.77
C GLU A 234 -11.70 28.31 -3.28
N ALA A 235 -10.58 28.12 -3.98
CA ALA A 235 -10.58 27.77 -5.40
C ALA A 235 -11.17 26.39 -5.71
N LEU A 236 -11.29 25.51 -4.71
CA LEU A 236 -11.89 24.17 -4.86
C LEU A 236 -13.39 24.14 -4.57
N ALA A 237 -14.00 25.25 -4.10
CA ALA A 237 -15.44 25.26 -3.78
C ALA A 237 -16.28 24.81 -4.98
N GLY A 238 -17.13 23.79 -4.78
CA GLY A 238 -17.95 23.18 -5.81
C GLY A 238 -17.23 22.17 -6.71
N ILE A 239 -15.92 21.96 -6.57
CA ILE A 239 -15.17 20.94 -7.31
C ILE A 239 -15.54 19.54 -6.79
N PRO A 240 -15.80 18.55 -7.69
CA PRO A 240 -16.17 17.21 -7.27
C PRO A 240 -14.98 16.46 -6.64
N VAL A 241 -15.22 15.79 -5.52
CA VAL A 241 -14.39 14.72 -4.98
C VAL A 241 -14.89 13.41 -5.59
N CYS A 242 -14.08 12.76 -6.43
CA CYS A 242 -14.63 11.79 -7.37
C CYS A 242 -13.72 10.60 -7.69
N GLY A 243 -12.62 10.45 -6.98
CA GLY A 243 -11.74 9.27 -7.05
C GLY A 243 -11.19 8.94 -5.67
N ALA A 244 -11.19 7.67 -5.29
CA ALA A 244 -10.56 7.22 -4.06
C ALA A 244 -10.02 5.79 -4.19
N ALA A 245 -8.82 5.55 -3.64
CA ALA A 245 -8.26 4.22 -3.54
C ALA A 245 -7.19 4.17 -2.44
N GLY A 246 -7.06 3.02 -1.77
CA GLY A 246 -5.92 2.75 -0.91
C GLY A 246 -4.60 2.88 -1.68
N ASP A 247 -3.53 3.30 -1.01
CA ASP A 247 -2.24 3.65 -1.62
C ASP A 247 -1.69 2.57 -2.56
N GLN A 248 -1.75 1.32 -2.15
CA GLN A 248 -1.20 0.21 -2.93
C GLN A 248 -2.07 -0.12 -4.15
N GLN A 249 -3.40 -0.02 -4.02
CA GLN A 249 -4.34 -0.18 -5.13
C GLN A 249 -4.26 0.99 -6.11
N SER A 250 -4.12 2.20 -5.60
CA SER A 250 -3.88 3.40 -6.40
C SER A 250 -2.59 3.27 -7.21
N ALA A 251 -1.49 2.83 -6.58
CA ALA A 251 -0.23 2.56 -7.28
C ALA A 251 -0.37 1.47 -8.36
N LEU A 252 -1.12 0.40 -8.09
CA LEU A 252 -1.39 -0.65 -9.08
C LEU A 252 -2.13 -0.08 -10.31
N PHE A 253 -3.13 0.80 -10.08
CA PHE A 253 -3.87 1.47 -11.13
C PHE A 253 -3.00 2.48 -11.89
N GLY A 254 -2.27 3.34 -11.17
CA GLY A 254 -1.39 4.37 -11.74
C GLY A 254 -0.21 3.80 -12.52
N GLN A 255 0.30 2.63 -12.12
CA GLN A 255 1.27 1.86 -12.90
C GLN A 255 0.66 1.26 -14.19
N GLY A 256 -0.66 1.37 -14.39
CA GLY A 256 -1.36 0.84 -15.56
C GLY A 256 -1.46 -0.68 -15.57
N CYS A 257 -1.42 -1.35 -14.41
CA CYS A 257 -1.58 -2.80 -14.28
C CYS A 257 -3.06 -3.19 -14.45
N HIS A 258 -3.67 -2.82 -15.56
CA HIS A 258 -5.12 -2.98 -15.80
C HIS A 258 -5.52 -4.36 -16.28
N GLU A 259 -4.58 -5.21 -16.67
CA GLU A 259 -4.84 -6.56 -17.18
C GLU A 259 -4.45 -7.64 -16.17
N ARG A 260 -5.17 -8.76 -16.20
CA ARG A 260 -4.87 -9.93 -15.36
C ARG A 260 -3.45 -10.42 -15.61
N GLY A 261 -2.71 -10.70 -14.52
CA GLY A 261 -1.32 -11.14 -14.57
C GLY A 261 -0.31 -9.98 -14.59
N GLN A 262 -0.73 -8.74 -14.68
CA GLN A 262 0.16 -7.59 -14.49
C GLN A 262 0.32 -7.32 -13.00
N ALA A 263 1.55 -7.06 -12.58
CA ALA A 263 1.90 -6.82 -11.19
C ALA A 263 2.72 -5.54 -11.03
N LYS A 264 2.59 -4.93 -9.85
CA LYS A 264 3.48 -3.86 -9.42
C LYS A 264 4.24 -4.26 -8.16
N ASN A 265 5.44 -3.72 -7.98
CA ASN A 265 6.17 -3.79 -6.71
C ASN A 265 6.74 -2.43 -6.35
N THR A 266 6.39 -1.94 -5.16
CA THR A 266 7.00 -0.73 -4.60
C THR A 266 8.17 -1.15 -3.72
N TYR A 267 9.40 -0.77 -4.10
CA TYR A 267 10.64 -1.03 -3.37
C TYR A 267 10.91 0.14 -2.41
N GLY A 268 10.27 0.11 -1.25
CA GLY A 268 10.47 1.05 -0.15
C GLY A 268 11.39 0.50 0.95
N THR A 269 11.10 0.80 2.21
CA THR A 269 11.73 0.16 3.38
C THR A 269 11.58 -1.36 3.32
N GLY A 270 10.39 -1.83 3.00
CA GLY A 270 10.07 -3.18 2.54
C GLY A 270 9.55 -3.15 1.11
N CYS A 271 9.02 -4.27 0.61
CA CYS A 271 8.32 -4.32 -0.67
C CYS A 271 6.84 -4.60 -0.47
N PHE A 272 6.02 -3.91 -1.28
CA PHE A 272 4.58 -4.19 -1.39
C PHE A 272 4.27 -4.57 -2.83
N THR A 273 3.98 -5.85 -3.02
CA THR A 273 3.69 -6.42 -4.34
C THR A 273 2.20 -6.66 -4.46
N LEU A 274 1.59 -6.13 -5.50
CA LEU A 274 0.20 -6.38 -5.87
C LEU A 274 0.14 -6.94 -7.29
N MET A 275 -0.70 -7.96 -7.50
CA MET A 275 -0.98 -8.53 -8.81
C MET A 275 -2.47 -8.46 -9.12
N ASN A 276 -2.83 -7.90 -10.28
CA ASN A 276 -4.18 -7.94 -10.80
C ASN A 276 -4.57 -9.39 -11.15
N VAL A 277 -5.58 -9.92 -10.46
CA VAL A 277 -6.09 -11.29 -10.67
C VAL A 277 -7.39 -11.34 -11.48
N GLY A 278 -7.85 -10.17 -11.97
CA GLY A 278 -9.06 -10.05 -12.78
C GLY A 278 -10.34 -9.95 -11.95
N GLY A 279 -11.48 -10.25 -12.56
CA GLY A 279 -12.81 -10.02 -12.00
C GLY A 279 -13.31 -11.06 -10.99
N ARG A 280 -12.44 -11.94 -10.49
CA ARG A 280 -12.77 -12.94 -9.45
C ARG A 280 -11.75 -12.91 -8.35
N ALA A 281 -12.23 -12.86 -7.11
CA ALA A 281 -11.37 -12.99 -5.94
C ALA A 281 -10.70 -14.38 -5.92
N VAL A 282 -9.42 -14.41 -5.58
CA VAL A 282 -8.62 -15.63 -5.48
C VAL A 282 -8.32 -15.87 -4.00
N ARG A 283 -8.65 -17.04 -3.49
CA ARG A 283 -8.23 -17.45 -2.15
C ARG A 283 -6.78 -17.90 -2.17
N SER A 284 -5.93 -17.22 -1.44
CA SER A 284 -4.52 -17.60 -1.31
C SER A 284 -4.35 -18.83 -0.41
N ARG A 285 -3.41 -19.70 -0.78
CA ARG A 285 -2.92 -20.83 0.03
C ARG A 285 -1.53 -20.57 0.61
N ALA A 286 -0.85 -19.57 0.07
CA ALA A 286 0.48 -19.14 0.49
C ALA A 286 0.45 -18.02 1.56
N GLY A 287 -0.74 -17.68 2.08
CA GLY A 287 -0.90 -16.63 3.08
C GLY A 287 -0.85 -15.21 2.53
N LEU A 288 -1.02 -15.02 1.22
CA LEU A 288 -1.25 -13.72 0.61
C LEU A 288 -2.64 -13.22 0.97
N VAL A 289 -2.86 -11.91 0.86
CA VAL A 289 -4.19 -11.35 1.06
C VAL A 289 -4.82 -10.96 -0.26
N THR A 290 -6.14 -11.18 -0.37
CA THR A 290 -6.94 -10.72 -1.51
C THR A 290 -7.73 -9.50 -1.10
N SER A 291 -7.76 -8.49 -1.94
CA SER A 291 -8.56 -7.29 -1.73
C SER A 291 -9.18 -6.83 -3.05
N VAL A 292 -10.15 -5.93 -2.98
CA VAL A 292 -10.60 -5.21 -4.17
C VAL A 292 -9.46 -4.29 -4.61
N ALA A 293 -9.06 -4.41 -5.87
CA ALA A 293 -8.09 -3.52 -6.48
C ALA A 293 -8.75 -2.19 -6.84
N TRP A 294 -9.85 -2.25 -7.58
CA TRP A 294 -10.74 -1.14 -7.89
C TRP A 294 -12.08 -1.63 -8.43
N SER A 295 -13.07 -0.76 -8.40
CA SER A 295 -14.32 -0.93 -9.13
C SER A 295 -14.55 0.30 -10.01
N LEU A 296 -14.84 0.08 -11.28
CA LEU A 296 -15.02 1.11 -12.30
C LEU A 296 -16.14 0.70 -13.26
N GLY A 297 -17.15 1.55 -13.43
CA GLY A 297 -18.25 1.28 -14.36
C GLY A 297 -18.99 -0.04 -14.08
N GLY A 298 -19.14 -0.42 -12.82
CA GLY A 298 -19.78 -1.66 -12.38
C GLY A 298 -18.93 -2.93 -12.54
N LYS A 299 -17.66 -2.80 -12.95
CA LYS A 299 -16.71 -3.91 -13.04
C LYS A 299 -15.73 -3.83 -11.87
N THR A 300 -15.67 -4.88 -11.07
CA THR A 300 -14.73 -5.00 -9.94
C THR A 300 -13.56 -5.88 -10.32
N ILE A 301 -12.37 -5.40 -10.02
CA ILE A 301 -11.09 -6.09 -10.21
C ILE A 301 -10.50 -6.38 -8.83
N TYR A 302 -9.91 -7.55 -8.67
CA TYR A 302 -9.26 -7.99 -7.44
C TYR A 302 -7.75 -8.05 -7.61
N ALA A 303 -7.05 -7.90 -6.48
CA ALA A 303 -5.61 -8.07 -6.41
C ALA A 303 -5.23 -9.08 -5.33
N LEU A 304 -4.19 -9.87 -5.61
CA LEU A 304 -3.40 -10.54 -4.58
C LEU A 304 -2.30 -9.58 -4.12
N GLU A 305 -2.11 -9.52 -2.82
CA GLU A 305 -1.10 -8.69 -2.17
C GLU A 305 -0.21 -9.53 -1.26
N GLY A 306 1.08 -9.25 -1.30
CA GLY A 306 2.05 -9.74 -0.36
C GLY A 306 3.13 -8.72 -0.08
N SER A 307 3.83 -8.89 1.04
CA SER A 307 4.84 -7.93 1.50
C SER A 307 6.14 -8.65 1.82
N VAL A 308 7.25 -8.02 1.44
CA VAL A 308 8.60 -8.31 1.92
C VAL A 308 8.93 -7.28 2.99
N PHE A 309 9.37 -7.72 4.16
CA PHE A 309 9.53 -6.81 5.30
C PHE A 309 10.79 -5.94 5.19
N ASN A 310 11.85 -6.45 4.57
CA ASN A 310 13.14 -5.80 4.53
C ASN A 310 13.67 -5.71 3.08
N ALA A 311 13.66 -4.51 2.52
CA ALA A 311 14.21 -4.19 1.21
C ALA A 311 15.20 -3.03 1.32
N GLY A 312 14.76 -1.79 1.17
CA GLY A 312 15.59 -0.61 1.39
C GLY A 312 16.18 -0.55 2.81
N SER A 313 15.49 -1.13 3.81
CA SER A 313 16.03 -1.28 5.17
C SER A 313 17.30 -2.13 5.23
N ALA A 314 17.47 -3.12 4.35
CA ALA A 314 18.68 -3.92 4.28
C ALA A 314 19.87 -3.10 3.71
N ILE A 315 19.60 -2.19 2.76
CA ILE A 315 20.60 -1.25 2.25
C ILE A 315 20.96 -0.22 3.34
N GLN A 316 19.95 0.30 4.05
CA GLN A 316 20.17 1.20 5.19
C GLN A 316 21.01 0.54 6.28
N TRP A 317 20.73 -0.72 6.61
CA TRP A 317 21.51 -1.48 7.58
C TRP A 317 22.99 -1.61 7.19
N LEU A 318 23.30 -1.83 5.89
CA LEU A 318 24.69 -1.81 5.42
C LEU A 318 25.36 -0.45 5.64
N ARG A 319 24.61 0.63 5.50
CA ARG A 319 25.11 2.01 5.66
C ARG A 319 25.24 2.42 7.12
N ASP A 320 24.14 2.30 7.86
CA ASP A 320 24.00 2.94 9.17
C ASP A 320 24.59 2.10 10.30
N GLU A 321 24.45 0.76 10.24
CA GLU A 321 24.88 -0.14 11.30
C GLU A 321 26.23 -0.80 11.00
N LEU A 322 26.44 -1.25 9.76
CA LEU A 322 27.70 -1.91 9.40
C LEU A 322 28.78 -0.97 8.86
N GLY A 323 28.42 0.23 8.41
CA GLY A 323 29.37 1.19 7.83
C GLY A 323 30.10 0.67 6.58
N LEU A 324 29.51 -0.29 5.85
CA LEU A 324 30.13 -0.88 4.67
C LEU A 324 29.98 0.00 3.42
N ILE A 325 29.01 0.91 3.42
CA ILE A 325 28.73 1.90 2.39
C ILE A 325 28.43 3.26 3.03
N GLY A 326 28.71 4.35 2.33
CA GLY A 326 28.39 5.70 2.78
C GLY A 326 27.04 6.20 2.26
N THR A 327 26.60 5.70 1.10
CA THR A 327 25.31 6.05 0.47
C THR A 327 24.67 4.84 -0.17
N SER A 328 23.34 4.89 -0.40
CA SER A 328 22.65 3.81 -1.14
C SER A 328 23.21 3.65 -2.55
N HIS A 329 23.61 4.74 -3.21
CA HIS A 329 24.24 4.69 -4.52
C HIS A 329 25.59 3.96 -4.51
N GLU A 330 26.39 4.08 -3.43
CA GLU A 330 27.63 3.31 -3.28
C GLU A 330 27.37 1.81 -3.25
N CYS A 331 26.22 1.37 -2.74
CA CYS A 331 25.82 -0.04 -2.78
C CYS A 331 25.76 -0.57 -4.22
N ASP A 332 25.16 0.19 -5.14
CA ASP A 332 25.09 -0.17 -6.55
C ASP A 332 26.47 -0.20 -7.20
N LEU A 333 27.30 0.83 -6.97
CA LEU A 333 28.65 0.88 -7.53
C LEU A 333 29.52 -0.30 -7.06
N LEU A 334 29.44 -0.67 -5.78
CA LEU A 334 30.14 -1.84 -5.26
C LEU A 334 29.60 -3.13 -5.87
N ALA A 335 28.28 -3.27 -5.97
CA ALA A 335 27.64 -4.44 -6.54
C ALA A 335 27.98 -4.62 -8.04
N GLU A 336 28.13 -3.52 -8.78
CA GLU A 336 28.56 -3.54 -10.19
C GLU A 336 30.05 -3.90 -10.37
N SER A 337 30.87 -3.65 -9.36
CA SER A 337 32.32 -3.92 -9.41
C SER A 337 32.67 -5.42 -9.36
N VAL A 338 31.69 -6.30 -9.09
CA VAL A 338 31.83 -7.75 -9.05
C VAL A 338 30.82 -8.41 -9.97
N PRO A 339 31.16 -9.56 -10.58
CA PRO A 339 30.26 -10.23 -11.53
C PRO A 339 29.00 -10.80 -10.85
N ASP A 340 29.11 -11.23 -9.59
CA ASP A 340 28.04 -11.76 -8.76
C ASP A 340 28.41 -11.66 -7.26
N ALA A 341 27.59 -12.20 -6.38
CA ALA A 341 27.82 -12.19 -4.93
C ALA A 341 28.91 -13.18 -4.46
N GLY A 342 29.66 -13.85 -5.36
CA GLY A 342 30.75 -14.77 -5.01
C GLY A 342 30.30 -15.97 -4.17
N GLY A 343 29.06 -16.44 -4.35
CA GLY A 343 28.47 -17.53 -3.57
C GLY A 343 27.92 -17.09 -2.19
N VAL A 344 27.94 -15.80 -1.89
CA VAL A 344 27.35 -15.25 -0.65
C VAL A 344 25.85 -15.06 -0.84
N TYR A 345 25.08 -15.50 0.15
CA TYR A 345 23.64 -15.24 0.27
C TYR A 345 23.36 -14.55 1.59
N LEU A 346 22.62 -13.46 1.55
CA LEU A 346 22.14 -12.74 2.73
C LEU A 346 20.63 -12.90 2.79
N VAL A 347 20.09 -13.33 3.94
CA VAL A 347 18.66 -13.38 4.19
C VAL A 347 18.33 -12.27 5.19
N PRO A 348 17.62 -11.19 4.78
CA PRO A 348 17.41 -10.01 5.63
C PRO A 348 16.20 -10.17 6.56
N ALA A 349 16.11 -11.30 7.27
CA ALA A 349 15.00 -11.61 8.19
C ALA A 349 15.13 -10.87 9.52
N PHE A 350 15.36 -9.54 9.52
CA PHE A 350 15.61 -8.75 10.75
C PHE A 350 14.46 -8.83 11.74
N THR A 351 13.22 -8.88 11.24
CA THR A 351 11.98 -8.96 12.01
C THR A 351 11.17 -10.22 11.70
N GLY A 352 11.83 -11.25 11.18
CA GLY A 352 11.20 -12.45 10.66
C GLY A 352 10.99 -12.38 9.15
N LEU A 353 10.34 -13.41 8.59
CA LEU A 353 10.01 -13.53 7.17
C LEU A 353 8.50 -13.47 6.98
N GLY A 354 8.06 -12.70 5.97
CA GLY A 354 6.67 -12.63 5.52
C GLY A 354 6.27 -13.79 4.59
N ALA A 355 5.28 -13.56 3.75
CA ALA A 355 4.86 -14.54 2.75
C ALA A 355 6.01 -14.91 1.80
N PRO A 356 6.13 -16.19 1.39
CA PRO A 356 5.29 -17.33 1.74
C PRO A 356 5.71 -18.08 3.01
N TYR A 357 6.74 -17.64 3.72
CA TYR A 357 7.36 -18.39 4.83
C TYR A 357 6.62 -18.24 6.17
N TRP A 358 6.13 -17.02 6.49
CA TRP A 358 5.43 -16.69 7.73
C TRP A 358 6.17 -17.13 9.00
N ASP A 359 7.49 -16.90 9.03
CA ASP A 359 8.34 -17.25 10.15
C ASP A 359 8.78 -16.01 10.95
N MET A 360 8.10 -15.74 12.07
CA MET A 360 8.44 -14.67 12.99
C MET A 360 9.68 -14.96 13.84
N TYR A 361 10.13 -16.20 13.88
CA TYR A 361 11.31 -16.66 14.62
C TYR A 361 12.58 -16.67 13.76
N ALA A 362 12.46 -16.48 12.45
CA ALA A 362 13.60 -16.29 11.58
C ALA A 362 14.40 -15.03 11.95
N ARG A 363 15.73 -15.08 11.77
CA ARG A 363 16.62 -13.91 11.89
C ARG A 363 17.55 -13.83 10.70
N GLY A 364 18.07 -12.63 10.47
CA GLY A 364 19.00 -12.36 9.39
C GLY A 364 20.23 -13.28 9.44
N CYS A 365 20.64 -13.83 8.30
CA CYS A 365 21.85 -14.61 8.21
C CYS A 365 22.63 -14.30 6.93
N ILE A 366 23.93 -14.54 6.97
CA ILE A 366 24.84 -14.47 5.82
C ILE A 366 25.53 -15.82 5.72
N VAL A 367 25.40 -16.49 4.58
CA VAL A 367 26.02 -17.80 4.32
C VAL A 367 26.90 -17.75 3.07
N GLY A 368 27.79 -18.71 2.90
CA GLY A 368 28.67 -18.79 1.72
C GLY A 368 29.89 -17.86 1.78
N VAL A 369 30.20 -17.26 2.93
CA VAL A 369 31.36 -16.39 3.12
C VAL A 369 32.65 -17.21 3.03
N THR A 370 33.62 -16.72 2.27
CA THR A 370 34.98 -17.27 2.16
C THR A 370 36.01 -16.18 2.46
N ARG A 371 37.28 -16.56 2.54
CA ARG A 371 38.37 -15.57 2.74
C ARG A 371 38.46 -14.53 1.60
N GLY A 372 37.96 -14.85 0.41
CA GLY A 372 37.93 -13.94 -0.74
C GLY A 372 36.71 -13.03 -0.77
N THR A 373 35.76 -13.17 0.16
CA THR A 373 34.57 -12.32 0.21
C THR A 373 34.95 -10.90 0.60
N THR A 374 34.50 -9.93 -0.19
CA THR A 374 34.74 -8.50 0.01
C THR A 374 33.44 -7.75 0.31
N ARG A 375 33.53 -6.49 0.71
CA ARG A 375 32.37 -5.62 0.90
C ARG A 375 31.52 -5.50 -0.36
N ALA A 376 32.12 -5.62 -1.56
CA ALA A 376 31.40 -5.59 -2.83
C ALA A 376 30.48 -6.82 -3.01
N HIS A 377 30.96 -8.00 -2.60
CA HIS A 377 30.14 -9.22 -2.61
C HIS A 377 28.98 -9.13 -1.61
N ILE A 378 29.18 -8.49 -0.45
CA ILE A 378 28.10 -8.27 0.54
C ILE A 378 27.06 -7.28 -0.01
N ALA A 379 27.49 -6.14 -0.58
CA ALA A 379 26.59 -5.18 -1.22
C ALA A 379 25.76 -5.85 -2.33
N ARG A 380 26.40 -6.67 -3.17
CA ARG A 380 25.74 -7.45 -4.21
C ARG A 380 24.74 -8.45 -3.64
N ALA A 381 25.10 -9.17 -2.59
CA ALA A 381 24.23 -10.13 -1.93
C ALA A 381 22.97 -9.48 -1.32
N VAL A 382 23.07 -8.24 -0.81
CA VAL A 382 21.89 -7.48 -0.32
C VAL A 382 20.93 -7.14 -1.45
N LEU A 383 21.43 -6.63 -2.59
CA LEU A 383 20.57 -6.35 -3.74
C LEU A 383 19.94 -7.61 -4.34
N GLU A 384 20.72 -8.70 -4.41
CA GLU A 384 20.20 -10.00 -4.87
C GLU A 384 19.18 -10.59 -3.88
N ALA A 385 19.34 -10.39 -2.56
CA ALA A 385 18.40 -10.82 -1.53
C ALA A 385 17.01 -10.21 -1.71
N ILE A 386 16.95 -8.90 -1.97
CA ILE A 386 15.69 -8.19 -2.23
C ILE A 386 14.98 -8.80 -3.45
N ALA A 387 15.74 -9.06 -4.52
CA ALA A 387 15.19 -9.67 -5.73
C ALA A 387 14.72 -11.11 -5.49
N PHE A 388 15.42 -11.90 -4.67
CA PHE A 388 15.02 -13.26 -4.31
C PHE A 388 13.71 -13.27 -3.49
N GLU A 389 13.58 -12.43 -2.46
CA GLU A 389 12.36 -12.35 -1.66
C GLU A 389 11.15 -11.95 -2.50
N VAL A 390 11.30 -10.97 -3.40
CA VAL A 390 10.24 -10.60 -4.35
C VAL A 390 9.93 -11.76 -5.29
N THR A 391 10.94 -12.54 -5.71
CA THR A 391 10.73 -13.72 -6.55
C THR A 391 9.94 -14.82 -5.83
N ASP A 392 10.22 -15.05 -4.53
CA ASP A 392 9.44 -15.99 -3.70
C ASP A 392 7.96 -15.58 -3.65
N LEU A 393 7.72 -14.28 -3.44
CA LEU A 393 6.38 -13.71 -3.37
C LEU A 393 5.64 -13.81 -4.72
N MET A 394 6.31 -13.45 -5.82
CA MET A 394 5.74 -13.54 -7.17
C MET A 394 5.43 -14.99 -7.59
N ASN A 395 6.26 -15.95 -7.19
CA ASN A 395 6.00 -17.37 -7.43
C ASN A 395 4.77 -17.85 -6.65
N ALA A 396 4.60 -17.41 -5.40
CA ALA A 396 3.39 -17.68 -4.62
C ALA A 396 2.15 -17.06 -5.27
N MET A 397 2.24 -15.81 -5.76
CA MET A 397 1.14 -15.16 -6.48
C MET A 397 0.76 -15.89 -7.76
N ARG A 398 1.74 -16.30 -8.57
CA ARG A 398 1.52 -17.08 -9.80
C ARG A 398 0.78 -18.39 -9.51
N GLN A 399 1.22 -19.10 -8.48
CA GLN A 399 0.62 -20.37 -8.07
C GLN A 399 -0.83 -20.19 -7.59
N ASP A 400 -1.08 -19.22 -6.74
CA ASP A 400 -2.42 -18.97 -6.17
C ASP A 400 -3.40 -18.44 -7.22
N ALA A 401 -2.95 -17.51 -8.08
CA ALA A 401 -3.80 -16.92 -9.14
C ALA A 401 -4.05 -17.88 -10.32
N GLY A 402 -3.23 -18.92 -10.48
CA GLY A 402 -3.33 -19.84 -11.62
C GLY A 402 -3.22 -19.10 -12.97
N CYS A 403 -2.40 -18.07 -13.03
CA CYS A 403 -2.11 -17.35 -14.28
C CYS A 403 -0.65 -16.88 -14.32
N GLU A 404 -0.13 -16.75 -15.53
CA GLU A 404 1.22 -16.22 -15.73
C GLU A 404 1.27 -14.73 -15.40
N ILE A 405 2.43 -14.32 -14.88
CA ILE A 405 2.74 -12.91 -14.67
C ILE A 405 3.42 -12.40 -15.94
N THR A 406 2.88 -11.34 -16.52
CA THR A 406 3.32 -10.85 -17.83
C THR A 406 4.34 -9.72 -17.74
N VAL A 407 4.30 -8.93 -16.68
CA VAL A 407 5.21 -7.81 -16.42
C VAL A 407 5.21 -7.49 -14.92
N LEU A 408 6.38 -7.10 -14.41
CA LEU A 408 6.51 -6.48 -13.09
C LEU A 408 6.82 -5.00 -13.26
N ARG A 409 5.91 -4.13 -12.90
CA ARG A 409 6.11 -2.68 -12.88
C ARG A 409 6.60 -2.25 -11.51
N VAL A 410 7.59 -1.35 -11.48
CA VAL A 410 8.32 -1.07 -10.25
C VAL A 410 8.38 0.42 -9.96
N ASP A 411 8.35 0.77 -8.69
CA ASP A 411 8.57 2.12 -8.16
C ASP A 411 9.19 2.05 -6.76
N GLY A 412 9.29 3.21 -6.10
CA GLY A 412 9.90 3.33 -4.77
C GLY A 412 11.41 3.57 -4.82
N GLY A 413 11.96 3.99 -3.68
CA GLY A 413 13.33 4.51 -3.58
C GLY A 413 14.43 3.52 -4.00
N ALA A 414 14.27 2.21 -3.75
CA ALA A 414 15.28 1.22 -4.13
C ALA A 414 15.15 0.76 -5.60
N SER A 415 14.08 1.14 -6.31
CA SER A 415 13.91 0.81 -7.74
C SER A 415 14.89 1.56 -8.67
N VAL A 416 15.67 2.49 -8.13
CA VAL A 416 16.77 3.15 -8.88
C VAL A 416 17.92 2.20 -9.20
N SER A 417 18.05 1.09 -8.48
CA SER A 417 19.12 0.09 -8.66
C SER A 417 18.94 -0.72 -9.94
N ASP A 418 19.70 -0.41 -10.98
CA ASP A 418 19.70 -1.18 -12.22
C ASP A 418 20.22 -2.61 -12.02
N VAL A 419 21.19 -2.79 -11.10
CA VAL A 419 21.73 -4.11 -10.73
C VAL A 419 20.64 -5.01 -10.19
N MET A 420 19.86 -4.50 -9.23
CA MET A 420 18.76 -5.24 -8.62
C MET A 420 17.65 -5.56 -9.62
N LEU A 421 17.23 -4.58 -10.41
CA LEU A 421 16.11 -4.76 -11.35
C LEU A 421 16.46 -5.69 -12.53
N ARG A 422 17.70 -5.66 -13.01
CA ARG A 422 18.19 -6.62 -14.01
C ARG A 422 18.14 -8.03 -13.45
N PHE A 423 18.68 -8.22 -12.25
CA PHE A 423 18.65 -9.53 -11.59
C PHE A 423 17.22 -10.00 -11.28
N GLN A 424 16.33 -9.09 -10.90
CA GLN A 424 14.90 -9.39 -10.71
C GLN A 424 14.26 -9.91 -12.00
N SER A 425 14.54 -9.27 -13.13
CA SER A 425 14.04 -9.71 -14.44
C SER A 425 14.58 -11.09 -14.82
N ASP A 426 15.89 -11.33 -14.59
CA ASP A 426 16.52 -12.62 -14.82
C ASP A 426 15.86 -13.75 -14.01
N LEU A 427 15.59 -13.53 -12.72
CA LEU A 427 14.96 -14.52 -11.85
C LEU A 427 13.51 -14.81 -12.23
N LEU A 428 12.72 -13.76 -12.50
CA LEU A 428 11.30 -13.90 -12.82
C LEU A 428 11.01 -14.35 -14.24
N ARG A 429 11.98 -14.22 -15.15
CA ARG A 429 11.84 -14.50 -16.61
C ARG A 429 10.77 -13.64 -17.30
N ILE A 430 10.52 -12.44 -16.77
CA ILE A 430 9.57 -11.47 -17.32
C ILE A 430 10.22 -10.09 -17.39
N PRO A 431 9.67 -9.17 -18.21
CA PRO A 431 10.09 -7.77 -18.17
C PRO A 431 9.85 -7.12 -16.80
N VAL A 432 10.84 -6.37 -16.32
CA VAL A 432 10.71 -5.44 -15.19
C VAL A 432 10.76 -4.02 -15.72
N ASP A 433 9.70 -3.25 -15.49
CA ASP A 433 9.45 -1.97 -16.16
C ASP A 433 9.38 -0.82 -15.13
N ARG A 434 10.41 0.04 -15.16
CA ARG A 434 10.50 1.24 -14.32
C ARG A 434 9.92 2.44 -15.07
N PRO A 435 8.97 3.22 -14.48
CA PRO A 435 8.40 4.40 -15.11
C PRO A 435 9.33 5.62 -14.99
N GLN A 436 9.14 6.59 -15.89
CA GLN A 436 9.76 7.92 -15.76
C GLN A 436 9.13 8.71 -14.60
N MET A 437 7.81 8.67 -14.49
CA MET A 437 7.08 9.32 -13.41
C MET A 437 7.01 8.40 -12.20
N VAL A 438 7.56 8.84 -11.07
CA VAL A 438 7.65 8.06 -9.83
C VAL A 438 6.41 8.21 -8.92
N GLU A 439 5.59 9.25 -9.12
CA GLU A 439 4.40 9.56 -8.31
C GLU A 439 3.18 8.71 -8.73
N THR A 440 3.40 7.42 -8.95
CA THR A 440 2.39 6.49 -9.49
C THR A 440 1.20 6.29 -8.57
N THR A 441 1.39 6.40 -7.25
CA THR A 441 0.34 6.32 -6.24
C THR A 441 -0.64 7.49 -6.38
N ALA A 442 -0.14 8.72 -6.36
CA ALA A 442 -0.96 9.91 -6.54
C ALA A 442 -1.62 9.96 -7.92
N PHE A 443 -0.88 9.55 -8.97
CA PHE A 443 -1.42 9.48 -10.33
C PHE A 443 -2.58 8.49 -10.44
N GLY A 444 -2.55 7.36 -9.73
CA GLY A 444 -3.66 6.42 -9.70
C GLY A 444 -4.96 7.04 -9.19
N ALA A 445 -4.89 7.81 -8.10
CA ALA A 445 -6.05 8.54 -7.58
C ALA A 445 -6.51 9.65 -8.54
N ALA A 446 -5.58 10.38 -9.14
CA ALA A 446 -5.91 11.36 -10.18
C ALA A 446 -6.60 10.73 -11.37
N ALA A 447 -6.11 9.56 -11.82
CA ALA A 447 -6.68 8.84 -12.94
C ALA A 447 -8.13 8.38 -12.67
N LEU A 448 -8.38 7.82 -11.47
CA LEU A 448 -9.72 7.44 -11.06
C LEU A 448 -10.67 8.65 -11.01
N ALA A 449 -10.21 9.78 -10.45
CA ALA A 449 -10.99 11.02 -10.45
C ALA A 449 -11.21 11.57 -11.86
N GLY A 450 -10.17 11.58 -12.69
CA GLY A 450 -10.25 12.07 -14.07
C GLY A 450 -11.22 11.26 -14.92
N LEU A 451 -11.28 9.95 -14.73
CA LEU A 451 -12.26 9.07 -15.38
C LEU A 451 -13.70 9.39 -14.95
N ALA A 452 -13.92 9.67 -13.64
CA ALA A 452 -15.24 9.98 -13.10
C ALA A 452 -15.84 11.27 -13.67
N VAL A 453 -14.99 12.27 -13.98
CA VAL A 453 -15.42 13.57 -14.52
C VAL A 453 -15.19 13.71 -16.03
N GLY A 454 -14.76 12.64 -16.71
CA GLY A 454 -14.51 12.67 -18.17
C GLY A 454 -13.30 13.52 -18.58
N PHE A 455 -12.36 13.76 -17.64
CA PHE A 455 -11.07 14.39 -17.95
C PHE A 455 -10.23 13.46 -18.81
N TRP A 456 -10.19 12.17 -18.52
CA TRP A 456 -9.75 11.09 -19.42
C TRP A 456 -10.95 10.23 -19.77
N GLN A 457 -10.99 9.73 -21.02
CA GLN A 457 -12.18 9.05 -21.56
C GLN A 457 -12.19 7.53 -21.29
N SER A 458 -11.01 6.94 -21.04
CA SER A 458 -10.88 5.51 -20.84
C SER A 458 -9.63 5.13 -20.06
N THR A 459 -9.62 3.93 -19.50
CA THR A 459 -8.43 3.33 -18.88
C THR A 459 -7.28 3.14 -19.88
N ASP A 460 -7.58 2.99 -21.17
CA ASP A 460 -6.55 2.88 -22.22
C ASP A 460 -5.87 4.24 -22.46
N GLU A 461 -6.62 5.36 -22.44
CA GLU A 461 -6.05 6.69 -22.48
C GLU A 461 -5.11 6.92 -21.27
N VAL A 462 -5.56 6.60 -20.07
CA VAL A 462 -4.74 6.70 -18.84
C VAL A 462 -3.48 5.83 -18.95
N ARG A 463 -3.61 4.59 -19.39
CA ARG A 463 -2.47 3.68 -19.56
C ARG A 463 -1.44 4.20 -20.56
N ALA A 464 -1.88 4.85 -21.62
CA ALA A 464 -1.00 5.41 -22.65
C ALA A 464 -0.14 6.59 -22.16
N LEU A 465 -0.53 7.24 -21.04
CA LEU A 465 0.25 8.33 -20.43
C LEU A 465 1.49 7.80 -19.68
N ARG A 466 1.50 6.51 -19.33
CA ARG A 466 2.66 5.93 -18.66
C ARG A 466 3.82 5.72 -19.62
N VAL A 467 4.91 6.41 -19.38
CA VAL A 467 6.16 6.28 -20.13
C VAL A 467 7.17 5.51 -19.30
N SER A 468 7.77 4.48 -19.89
CA SER A 468 8.85 3.72 -19.26
C SER A 468 10.15 4.52 -19.31
N ASP A 469 10.86 4.60 -18.17
CA ASP A 469 12.26 5.03 -18.12
C ASP A 469 13.15 3.92 -18.67
N ARG A 470 12.98 2.71 -18.12
CA ARG A 470 13.75 1.56 -18.55
C ARG A 470 12.97 0.25 -18.36
N VAL A 471 13.10 -0.62 -19.35
CA VAL A 471 12.60 -2.00 -19.30
C VAL A 471 13.80 -2.94 -19.25
N PHE A 472 13.88 -3.75 -18.20
CA PHE A 472 14.86 -4.81 -18.02
C PHE A 472 14.25 -6.12 -18.54
N SER A 473 14.93 -6.78 -19.45
CA SER A 473 14.53 -8.08 -19.99
C SER A 473 15.49 -9.17 -19.50
N PRO A 474 15.03 -10.43 -19.36
CA PRO A 474 15.88 -11.53 -18.94
C PRO A 474 17.07 -11.75 -19.89
N GLU A 475 18.29 -11.71 -19.36
CA GLU A 475 19.54 -11.88 -20.12
C GLU A 475 20.30 -13.14 -19.71
N ARG A 476 20.24 -13.54 -18.41
CA ARG A 476 20.94 -14.73 -17.90
C ARG A 476 20.30 -16.02 -18.37
N ALA A 477 21.11 -17.07 -18.47
CA ALA A 477 20.59 -18.41 -18.74
C ALA A 477 19.66 -18.90 -17.63
N GLN A 478 18.54 -19.54 -18.00
CA GLN A 478 17.55 -20.07 -17.03
C GLN A 478 18.21 -20.98 -15.98
N ALA A 479 19.08 -21.90 -16.42
CA ALA A 479 19.75 -22.84 -15.52
C ALA A 479 20.62 -22.16 -14.44
N GLU A 480 21.23 -21.00 -14.77
CA GLU A 480 21.99 -20.21 -13.79
C GLU A 480 21.06 -19.59 -12.75
N CYS A 481 19.93 -19.03 -13.19
CA CYS A 481 18.93 -18.45 -12.30
C CYS A 481 18.30 -19.51 -11.39
N ASP A 482 17.98 -20.68 -11.93
CA ASP A 482 17.41 -21.80 -11.17
C ASP A 482 18.38 -22.30 -10.09
N GLU A 483 19.69 -22.39 -10.39
CA GLU A 483 20.69 -22.79 -9.41
C GLU A 483 20.88 -21.72 -8.32
N LYS A 484 20.94 -20.43 -8.69
CA LYS A 484 20.99 -19.33 -7.71
C LYS A 484 19.77 -19.34 -6.80
N TYR A 485 18.58 -19.53 -7.37
CA TYR A 485 17.33 -19.59 -6.62
C TYR A 485 17.24 -20.82 -5.71
N ARG A 486 17.74 -21.97 -6.16
CA ARG A 486 17.86 -23.18 -5.33
C ARG A 486 18.76 -22.94 -4.10
N LEU A 487 19.89 -22.28 -4.28
CA LEU A 487 20.80 -21.93 -3.20
C LEU A 487 20.21 -20.86 -2.25
N TRP A 488 19.45 -19.90 -2.80
CA TRP A 488 18.67 -18.97 -2.00
C TRP A 488 17.71 -19.68 -1.05
N LYS A 489 16.92 -20.63 -1.55
CA LYS A 489 15.99 -21.44 -0.71
C LYS A 489 16.73 -22.17 0.41
N ARG A 490 17.94 -22.64 0.14
CA ARG A 490 18.79 -23.24 1.16
C ARG A 490 19.28 -22.21 2.19
N ALA A 491 19.64 -21.00 1.76
CA ALA A 491 20.01 -19.91 2.68
C ALA A 491 18.84 -19.51 3.59
N VAL A 492 17.63 -19.38 3.04
CA VAL A 492 16.43 -19.13 3.83
C VAL A 492 16.21 -20.19 4.90
N SER A 493 16.44 -21.48 4.58
CA SER A 493 16.30 -22.54 5.57
C SER A 493 17.29 -22.42 6.75
N CYS A 494 18.42 -21.73 6.58
CA CYS A 494 19.37 -21.43 7.66
C CYS A 494 18.88 -20.29 8.57
N ALA A 495 18.03 -19.39 8.06
CA ALA A 495 17.47 -18.28 8.83
C ALA A 495 16.22 -18.65 9.62
N CYS A 496 15.45 -19.65 9.12
CA CYS A 496 14.19 -20.07 9.72
C CYS A 496 14.38 -20.70 11.10
N GLY A 497 13.42 -20.43 12.02
CA GLY A 497 13.40 -21.03 13.35
C GLY A 497 14.60 -20.68 14.21
N TRP A 498 15.32 -19.60 13.92
CA TRP A 498 16.55 -19.23 14.63
C TRP A 498 16.32 -18.96 16.13
N ILE A 499 15.19 -18.33 16.47
CA ILE A 499 14.80 -18.13 17.86
C ILE A 499 14.00 -19.35 18.32
N GLU A 500 14.46 -19.99 19.39
CA GLU A 500 13.74 -21.07 20.05
C GLU A 500 12.44 -20.54 20.67
N LYS A 501 11.35 -21.27 20.50
CA LYS A 501 10.07 -20.95 21.17
C LYS A 501 10.26 -21.24 22.65
N ALA A 502 10.05 -20.21 23.48
CA ALA A 502 10.07 -20.35 24.95
C ALA A 502 8.93 -21.26 25.44
#